data_dfd6c2d4c06e1b5ac1c8b295b9b34c68
#
_entry.id   dfd6c2d4c06e1b5ac1c8b295b9b34c68
#
_cell.length_a   1.000
_cell.length_b   1.000
_cell.length_c   1.000
_cell.angle_alpha   90.00
_cell.angle_beta   90.00
_cell.angle_gamma   90.00
#
_symmetry.space_group_name_H-M   'P 1'
#
loop_
_entity.id
_entity.type
_entity.pdbx_description
1 polymer ?
#
loop_
_entity_poly.entity_id
_entity_poly.type
_entity_poly.pdbx_seq_one_letter_code
_entity_poly.pdbx_strand_id
1 'polypeptide(L)'
;MDLPNDQLGRKIDEVMDVDAWMRAAAMHNLSGIGDTWWNAGLQHNLRLYVPQGGRGVVGLPWDLDFVFTGSATGPIKSAGGNLRRVMDIPTNTRIYYGHLLDMVDTVFNPEYMEPWLAHYGNVIDQNFSGRLSYIRSRSNFVRSRVRSEVPPISFSITTNGGESMSTEARSITLEGEGWVNVRSALLTRKSHMLLRLVSTEQFLFGWSISVPLVV
;
A
#
# COMPACT_ATOMS: atom_id res chain seq x y z
N MET A 1 7.52 -13.09 -21.37
CA MET A 1 8.90 -13.33 -20.88
C MET A 1 8.82 -13.49 -19.38
N ASP A 2 9.08 -14.69 -18.88
CA ASP A 2 8.97 -14.96 -17.44
C ASP A 2 10.32 -14.68 -16.77
N LEU A 3 10.45 -13.48 -16.19
CA LEU A 3 11.60 -13.15 -15.37
C LEU A 3 11.58 -13.96 -14.07
N PRO A 4 12.70 -14.48 -13.58
CA PRO A 4 12.83 -14.98 -12.22
C PRO A 4 12.45 -13.92 -11.19
N ASN A 5 11.96 -14.32 -10.01
CA ASN A 5 11.45 -13.38 -9.02
C ASN A 5 12.48 -12.36 -8.52
N ASP A 6 13.75 -12.75 -8.44
CA ASP A 6 14.85 -11.85 -8.06
C ASP A 6 15.11 -10.76 -9.12
N GLN A 7 14.94 -11.09 -10.40
CA GLN A 7 15.05 -10.12 -11.49
C GLN A 7 13.79 -9.26 -11.61
N LEU A 8 12.61 -9.85 -11.35
CA LEU A 8 11.36 -9.11 -11.35
C LEU A 8 11.40 -7.96 -10.33
N GLY A 9 11.85 -8.23 -9.10
CA GLY A 9 11.94 -7.22 -8.04
C GLY A 9 12.80 -6.00 -8.43
N ARG A 10 13.88 -6.23 -9.17
CA ARG A 10 14.79 -5.15 -9.61
C ARG A 10 14.29 -4.35 -10.81
N LYS A 11 13.43 -4.91 -11.63
CA LYS A 11 13.02 -4.33 -12.92
C LYS A 11 11.58 -3.84 -12.97
N ILE A 12 10.77 -4.24 -12.01
CA ILE A 12 9.33 -3.95 -12.07
C ILE A 12 9.04 -2.44 -12.02
N ASP A 13 9.83 -1.69 -11.26
CA ASP A 13 9.68 -0.23 -11.12
C ASP A 13 10.03 0.54 -12.42
N GLU A 14 10.74 -0.09 -13.35
CA GLU A 14 11.02 0.50 -14.67
C GLU A 14 9.78 0.50 -15.59
N VAL A 15 8.84 -0.40 -15.32
CA VAL A 15 7.67 -0.66 -16.18
C VAL A 15 6.36 -0.25 -15.52
N MET A 16 6.27 -0.34 -14.22
CA MET A 16 5.04 -0.24 -13.43
C MET A 16 5.23 0.74 -12.27
N ASP A 17 4.30 1.65 -12.04
CA ASP A 17 4.25 2.42 -10.80
C ASP A 17 3.72 1.51 -9.68
N VAL A 18 4.64 0.79 -9.03
CA VAL A 18 4.30 -0.22 -8.03
C VAL A 18 3.47 0.35 -6.87
N ASP A 19 3.76 1.57 -6.40
CA ASP A 19 2.98 2.20 -5.33
C ASP A 19 1.51 2.41 -5.75
N ALA A 20 1.29 2.93 -6.95
CA ALA A 20 -0.06 3.12 -7.48
C ALA A 20 -0.81 1.79 -7.69
N TRP A 21 -0.12 0.75 -8.16
CA TRP A 21 -0.72 -0.58 -8.33
C TRP A 21 -1.06 -1.24 -7.00
N MET A 22 -0.19 -1.14 -5.99
CA MET A 22 -0.47 -1.68 -4.65
C MET A 22 -1.61 -0.93 -3.98
N ARG A 23 -1.74 0.38 -4.20
CA ARG A 23 -2.87 1.18 -3.74
C ARG A 23 -4.18 0.76 -4.40
N ALA A 24 -4.20 0.59 -5.73
CA ALA A 24 -5.37 0.09 -6.46
C ALA A 24 -5.78 -1.31 -5.97
N ALA A 25 -4.81 -2.20 -5.75
CA ALA A 25 -5.04 -3.51 -5.19
C ALA A 25 -5.67 -3.47 -3.79
N ALA A 26 -5.17 -2.59 -2.93
CA ALA A 26 -5.73 -2.40 -1.58
C ALA A 26 -7.18 -1.93 -1.64
N MET A 27 -7.49 -0.97 -2.51
CA MET A 27 -8.85 -0.48 -2.73
C MET A 27 -9.78 -1.59 -3.25
N HIS A 28 -9.36 -2.38 -4.24
CA HIS A 28 -10.14 -3.51 -4.75
C HIS A 28 -10.40 -4.55 -3.66
N ASN A 29 -9.39 -4.86 -2.85
CA ASN A 29 -9.52 -5.83 -1.77
C ASN A 29 -10.45 -5.34 -0.65
N LEU A 30 -10.36 -4.05 -0.27
CA LEU A 30 -11.24 -3.45 0.72
C LEU A 30 -12.70 -3.37 0.24
N SER A 31 -12.90 -2.96 -1.00
CA SER A 31 -14.25 -2.84 -1.56
C SER A 31 -14.93 -4.19 -1.80
N GLY A 32 -14.16 -5.29 -1.81
CA GLY A 32 -14.68 -6.64 -2.04
C GLY A 32 -15.19 -6.87 -3.45
N ILE A 33 -14.72 -6.08 -4.41
CA ILE A 33 -15.11 -6.23 -5.81
C ILE A 33 -14.63 -7.59 -6.35
N GLY A 34 -15.55 -8.37 -6.91
CA GLY A 34 -15.27 -9.69 -7.47
C GLY A 34 -14.92 -9.68 -8.95
N ASP A 35 -15.46 -8.72 -9.66
CA ASP A 35 -15.38 -8.61 -11.12
C ASP A 35 -14.27 -7.65 -11.54
N THR A 36 -13.02 -8.06 -11.37
CA THR A 36 -11.87 -7.20 -11.61
C THR A 36 -10.66 -7.99 -12.11
N TRP A 37 -9.84 -7.33 -12.91
CA TRP A 37 -8.54 -7.81 -13.39
C TRP A 37 -7.58 -8.25 -12.27
N TRP A 38 -7.83 -7.84 -11.03
CA TRP A 38 -7.05 -8.23 -9.87
C TRP A 38 -7.32 -9.68 -9.44
N ASN A 39 -8.51 -10.20 -9.70
CA ASN A 39 -8.87 -11.58 -9.38
C ASN A 39 -8.29 -12.57 -10.39
N ALA A 40 -7.91 -13.76 -9.88
CA ALA A 40 -7.44 -14.84 -10.74
C ALA A 40 -8.52 -15.25 -11.76
N GLY A 41 -8.16 -15.24 -13.03
CA GLY A 41 -9.02 -15.69 -14.13
C GLY A 41 -9.94 -14.63 -14.75
N LEU A 42 -10.02 -13.44 -14.17
CA LEU A 42 -10.77 -12.32 -14.74
C LEU A 42 -9.81 -11.23 -15.21
N GLN A 43 -9.81 -10.94 -16.50
CA GLN A 43 -8.91 -9.93 -17.09
C GLN A 43 -9.71 -8.80 -17.75
N HIS A 44 -10.72 -8.31 -17.07
CA HIS A 44 -11.51 -7.18 -17.52
C HIS A 44 -11.62 -6.10 -16.45
N ASN A 45 -12.28 -5.01 -16.78
CA ASN A 45 -12.39 -3.83 -15.92
C ASN A 45 -11.04 -3.20 -15.55
N LEU A 46 -10.04 -3.27 -16.45
CA LEU A 46 -8.74 -2.64 -16.33
C LEU A 46 -8.63 -1.47 -17.31
N ARG A 47 -8.22 -0.32 -16.80
CA ARG A 47 -7.75 0.81 -17.59
C ARG A 47 -6.28 1.05 -17.27
N LEU A 48 -5.50 1.24 -18.32
CA LEU A 48 -4.07 1.53 -18.20
C LEU A 48 -3.82 2.99 -18.56
N TYR A 49 -3.01 3.65 -17.77
CA TYR A 49 -2.51 4.99 -18.03
C TYR A 49 -0.98 4.97 -18.06
N VAL A 50 -0.42 5.57 -19.10
CA VAL A 50 1.03 5.73 -19.28
C VAL A 50 1.32 7.23 -19.17
N PRO A 51 1.82 7.71 -18.03
CA PRO A 51 2.12 9.13 -17.85
C PRO A 51 3.33 9.54 -18.72
N GLN A 52 3.25 10.70 -19.36
CA GLN A 52 4.41 11.27 -20.05
C GLN A 52 5.52 11.61 -19.05
N GLY A 53 6.69 10.99 -19.22
CA GLY A 53 7.82 11.15 -18.29
C GLY A 53 7.57 10.57 -16.90
N GLY A 54 6.55 9.74 -16.74
CA GLY A 54 6.17 9.12 -15.46
C GLY A 54 6.96 7.86 -15.13
N ARG A 55 6.68 7.32 -13.93
CA ARG A 55 7.38 6.17 -13.34
C ARG A 55 6.80 4.82 -13.76
N GLY A 56 6.34 4.69 -14.99
CA GLY A 56 5.78 3.44 -15.49
C GLY A 56 4.24 3.46 -15.58
N VAL A 57 3.69 2.33 -16.00
CA VAL A 57 2.27 2.16 -16.26
C VAL A 57 1.48 2.14 -14.94
N VAL A 58 0.35 2.84 -14.91
CA VAL A 58 -0.60 2.86 -13.79
C VAL A 58 -1.85 2.06 -14.18
N GLY A 59 -2.28 1.16 -13.31
CA GLY A 59 -3.57 0.47 -13.41
C GLY A 59 -4.66 1.28 -12.71
N LEU A 60 -5.69 1.69 -13.45
CA LEU A 60 -6.81 2.44 -12.91
C LEU A 60 -7.99 1.50 -12.62
N PRO A 61 -8.59 1.60 -11.41
CA PRO A 61 -9.84 0.92 -11.11
C PRO A 61 -10.94 1.37 -12.08
N TRP A 62 -11.75 0.41 -12.53
CA TRP A 62 -12.85 0.66 -13.45
C TRP A 62 -14.01 -0.26 -13.12
N ASP A 63 -15.24 0.20 -13.37
CA ASP A 63 -16.47 -0.57 -13.23
C ASP A 63 -16.66 -1.17 -11.82
N LEU A 64 -16.95 -0.30 -10.86
CA LEU A 64 -17.03 -0.63 -9.43
C LEU A 64 -18.48 -0.92 -8.97
N ASP A 65 -19.33 -1.45 -9.84
CA ASP A 65 -20.76 -1.68 -9.55
C ASP A 65 -21.01 -2.81 -8.54
N PHE A 66 -20.09 -3.77 -8.41
CA PHE A 66 -20.18 -4.89 -7.46
C PHE A 66 -19.46 -4.67 -6.12
N VAL A 67 -19.20 -3.42 -5.73
CA VAL A 67 -18.53 -3.14 -4.45
C VAL A 67 -19.44 -3.39 -3.24
N PHE A 68 -18.82 -3.75 -2.11
CA PHE A 68 -19.46 -3.97 -0.81
C PHE A 68 -20.50 -5.12 -0.79
N THR A 69 -20.37 -6.07 -1.70
CA THR A 69 -21.29 -7.22 -1.83
C THR A 69 -20.66 -8.56 -1.42
N GLY A 70 -19.34 -8.62 -1.38
CA GLY A 70 -18.60 -9.83 -1.04
C GLY A 70 -18.52 -10.15 0.45
N SER A 71 -17.70 -11.13 0.81
CA SER A 71 -17.44 -11.46 2.21
C SER A 71 -16.53 -10.41 2.86
N ALA A 72 -17.00 -9.80 3.95
CA ALA A 72 -16.20 -8.85 4.71
C ALA A 72 -14.98 -9.52 5.40
N THR A 73 -14.98 -10.84 5.55
CA THR A 73 -13.90 -11.63 6.16
C THR A 73 -13.12 -12.47 5.15
N GLY A 74 -13.29 -12.20 3.86
CA GLY A 74 -12.49 -12.82 2.80
C GLY A 74 -11.00 -12.45 2.87
N PRO A 75 -10.13 -13.17 2.12
CA PRO A 75 -8.69 -12.93 2.12
C PRO A 75 -8.34 -11.45 1.95
N ILE A 76 -7.34 -10.97 2.68
CA ILE A 76 -6.86 -9.57 2.56
C ILE A 76 -5.75 -9.39 1.54
N LYS A 77 -5.23 -10.47 1.00
CA LYS A 77 -4.20 -10.49 -0.04
C LYS A 77 -4.62 -11.49 -1.11
N SER A 78 -5.31 -11.01 -2.12
CA SER A 78 -5.68 -11.81 -3.27
C SER A 78 -5.23 -11.12 -4.55
N ALA A 79 -4.57 -11.85 -5.41
CA ALA A 79 -4.19 -11.46 -6.75
C ALA A 79 -3.97 -12.71 -7.58
N GLY A 80 -4.17 -12.63 -8.88
CA GLY A 80 -3.94 -13.73 -9.80
C GLY A 80 -2.68 -13.56 -10.63
N GLY A 81 -2.14 -14.68 -11.14
CA GLY A 81 -1.09 -14.71 -12.15
C GLY A 81 0.15 -13.87 -11.81
N ASN A 82 0.60 -13.07 -12.76
CA ASN A 82 1.81 -12.25 -12.62
C ASN A 82 1.67 -11.14 -11.59
N LEU A 83 0.46 -10.60 -11.35
CA LEU A 83 0.23 -9.61 -10.31
C LEU A 83 0.49 -10.17 -8.91
N ARG A 84 0.17 -11.45 -8.69
CA ARG A 84 0.52 -12.13 -7.44
C ARG A 84 2.03 -12.17 -7.23
N ARG A 85 2.80 -12.47 -8.28
CA ARG A 85 4.27 -12.47 -8.19
C ARG A 85 4.82 -11.10 -7.83
N VAL A 86 4.27 -10.03 -8.42
CA VAL A 86 4.65 -8.65 -8.07
C VAL A 86 4.30 -8.31 -6.63
N MET A 87 3.09 -8.69 -6.19
CA MET A 87 2.64 -8.44 -4.82
C MET A 87 3.46 -9.21 -3.77
N ASP A 88 3.93 -10.41 -4.09
CA ASP A 88 4.69 -11.27 -3.17
C ASP A 88 6.16 -10.85 -2.99
N ILE A 89 6.65 -9.88 -3.76
CA ILE A 89 7.93 -9.23 -3.49
C ILE A 89 7.81 -8.53 -2.11
N PRO A 90 8.73 -8.78 -1.15
CA PRO A 90 8.60 -8.28 0.24
C PRO A 90 8.36 -6.78 0.35
N THR A 91 9.08 -5.97 -0.44
CA THR A 91 8.89 -4.51 -0.48
C THR A 91 7.50 -4.12 -0.95
N ASN A 92 6.96 -4.81 -1.95
CA ASN A 92 5.63 -4.55 -2.50
C ASN A 92 4.52 -5.04 -1.55
N THR A 93 4.73 -6.17 -0.87
CA THR A 93 3.84 -6.64 0.20
C THR A 93 3.76 -5.61 1.33
N ARG A 94 4.91 -5.02 1.72
CA ARG A 94 4.95 -3.93 2.71
C ARG A 94 4.14 -2.72 2.26
N ILE A 95 4.35 -2.25 1.04
CA ILE A 95 3.59 -1.12 0.44
C ILE A 95 2.10 -1.43 0.44
N TYR A 96 1.72 -2.62 0.03
CA TYR A 96 0.34 -3.07 -0.02
C TYR A 96 -0.34 -3.05 1.36
N TYR A 97 0.28 -3.63 2.39
CA TYR A 97 -0.26 -3.59 3.75
C TYR A 97 -0.30 -2.18 4.34
N GLY A 98 0.69 -1.35 4.01
CA GLY A 98 0.68 0.06 4.35
C GLY A 98 -0.52 0.79 3.76
N HIS A 99 -0.87 0.52 2.50
CA HIS A 99 -2.08 1.10 1.87
C HIS A 99 -3.37 0.56 2.48
N LEU A 100 -3.45 -0.74 2.81
CA LEU A 100 -4.64 -1.28 3.50
C LEU A 100 -4.90 -0.56 4.83
N LEU A 101 -3.87 -0.40 5.66
CA LEU A 101 -3.99 0.27 6.95
C LEU A 101 -4.32 1.75 6.79
N ASP A 102 -3.62 2.46 5.90
CA ASP A 102 -3.87 3.86 5.62
C ASP A 102 -5.34 4.10 5.21
N MET A 103 -5.86 3.30 4.28
CA MET A 103 -7.24 3.42 3.83
C MET A 103 -8.25 3.14 4.95
N VAL A 104 -8.08 2.09 5.74
CA VAL A 104 -9.03 1.79 6.83
C VAL A 104 -8.96 2.81 7.96
N ASP A 105 -7.84 3.48 8.14
CA ASP A 105 -7.67 4.51 9.16
C ASP A 105 -8.13 5.89 8.69
N THR A 106 -8.21 6.13 7.39
CA THR A 106 -8.55 7.46 6.84
C THR A 106 -9.88 7.51 6.10
N VAL A 107 -10.08 6.68 5.07
CA VAL A 107 -11.21 6.81 4.13
C VAL A 107 -12.13 5.60 4.05
N PHE A 108 -11.65 4.42 4.41
CA PHE A 108 -12.44 3.19 4.37
C PHE A 108 -12.89 2.79 5.77
N ASN A 109 -13.68 3.63 6.41
CA ASN A 109 -14.26 3.41 7.74
C ASN A 109 -15.68 4.01 7.79
N PRO A 110 -16.53 3.60 8.73
CA PRO A 110 -17.89 4.10 8.84
C PRO A 110 -17.97 5.61 9.03
N GLU A 111 -17.09 6.19 9.82
CA GLU A 111 -17.09 7.62 10.17
C GLU A 111 -16.88 8.50 8.93
N TYR A 112 -16.01 8.09 8.02
CA TYR A 112 -15.78 8.78 6.76
C TYR A 112 -16.85 8.46 5.71
N MET A 113 -17.27 7.19 5.59
CA MET A 113 -18.12 6.73 4.48
C MET A 113 -19.61 7.01 4.69
N GLU A 114 -20.09 7.10 5.94
CA GLU A 114 -21.52 7.30 6.24
C GLU A 114 -22.12 8.54 5.57
N PRO A 115 -21.55 9.75 5.69
CA PRO A 115 -22.11 10.94 5.06
C PRO A 115 -22.13 10.83 3.53
N TRP A 116 -21.15 10.17 2.92
CA TRP A 116 -21.14 9.97 1.47
C TRP A 116 -22.23 8.99 1.00
N LEU A 117 -22.39 7.88 1.70
CA LEU A 117 -23.44 6.90 1.40
C LEU A 117 -24.84 7.49 1.58
N ALA A 118 -25.02 8.31 2.61
CA ALA A 118 -26.29 9.03 2.82
C ALA A 118 -26.53 10.05 1.70
N HIS A 119 -25.53 10.85 1.36
CA HIS A 119 -25.63 11.86 0.30
C HIS A 119 -26.01 11.23 -1.05
N TYR A 120 -25.23 10.26 -1.52
CA TYR A 120 -25.50 9.63 -2.81
C TYR A 120 -26.76 8.78 -2.81
N GLY A 121 -27.09 8.14 -1.69
CA GLY A 121 -28.36 7.45 -1.53
C GLY A 121 -29.56 8.37 -1.72
N ASN A 122 -29.53 9.55 -1.12
CA ASN A 122 -30.57 10.56 -1.28
C ASN A 122 -30.67 11.08 -2.73
N VAL A 123 -29.54 11.25 -3.43
CA VAL A 123 -29.54 11.72 -4.83
C VAL A 123 -30.25 10.75 -5.77
N ILE A 124 -30.16 9.45 -5.52
CA ILE A 124 -30.74 8.42 -6.41
C ILE A 124 -31.89 7.65 -5.78
N ASP A 125 -32.43 8.15 -4.66
CA ASP A 125 -33.53 7.53 -3.91
C ASP A 125 -33.24 6.06 -3.54
N GLN A 126 -32.06 5.78 -3.01
CA GLN A 126 -31.65 4.44 -2.56
C GLN A 126 -31.08 4.46 -1.15
N ASN A 127 -31.29 3.38 -0.41
CA ASN A 127 -30.75 3.21 0.94
C ASN A 127 -29.48 2.37 0.92
N PHE A 128 -28.34 3.00 1.22
CA PHE A 128 -27.02 2.36 1.29
C PHE A 128 -26.56 2.02 2.73
N SER A 129 -27.44 2.14 3.73
CA SER A 129 -27.06 1.87 5.14
C SER A 129 -26.47 0.47 5.35
N GLY A 130 -26.93 -0.53 4.59
CA GLY A 130 -26.38 -1.89 4.65
C GLY A 130 -24.90 -1.97 4.25
N ARG A 131 -24.40 -1.03 3.45
CA ARG A 131 -22.98 -0.97 3.05
C ARG A 131 -22.06 -0.57 4.19
N LEU A 132 -22.54 0.22 5.16
CA LEU A 132 -21.78 0.58 6.36
C LEU A 132 -21.46 -0.65 7.23
N SER A 133 -22.35 -1.62 7.29
CA SER A 133 -22.11 -2.87 8.00
C SER A 133 -20.93 -3.65 7.38
N TYR A 134 -20.90 -3.73 6.05
CA TYR A 134 -19.76 -4.32 5.33
C TYR A 134 -18.48 -3.56 5.62
N ILE A 135 -18.46 -2.25 5.45
CA ILE A 135 -17.28 -1.39 5.64
C ILE A 135 -16.71 -1.55 7.05
N ARG A 136 -17.57 -1.52 8.08
CA ARG A 136 -17.17 -1.72 9.47
C ARG A 136 -16.53 -3.09 9.70
N SER A 137 -17.20 -4.14 9.23
CA SER A 137 -16.73 -5.51 9.41
C SER A 137 -15.41 -5.73 8.66
N ARG A 138 -15.32 -5.22 7.42
CA ARG A 138 -14.11 -5.35 6.59
C ARG A 138 -12.92 -4.60 7.20
N SER A 139 -13.11 -3.35 7.63
CA SER A 139 -12.05 -2.54 8.25
C SER A 139 -11.48 -3.21 9.49
N ASN A 140 -12.36 -3.70 10.38
CA ASN A 140 -11.94 -4.39 11.60
C ASN A 140 -11.20 -5.70 11.28
N PHE A 141 -11.72 -6.47 10.33
CA PHE A 141 -11.09 -7.71 9.89
C PHE A 141 -9.70 -7.45 9.29
N VAL A 142 -9.57 -6.46 8.40
CA VAL A 142 -8.29 -6.10 7.77
C VAL A 142 -7.26 -5.65 8.80
N ARG A 143 -7.63 -4.75 9.73
CA ARG A 143 -6.73 -4.33 10.83
C ARG A 143 -6.22 -5.52 11.64
N SER A 144 -7.13 -6.42 12.04
CA SER A 144 -6.78 -7.61 12.80
C SER A 144 -5.88 -8.55 12.00
N ARG A 145 -6.21 -8.77 10.73
CA ARG A 145 -5.50 -9.71 9.88
C ARG A 145 -4.10 -9.23 9.53
N VAL A 146 -3.93 -7.94 9.18
CA VAL A 146 -2.59 -7.37 8.94
C VAL A 146 -1.73 -7.49 10.19
N ARG A 147 -2.26 -7.18 11.38
CA ARG A 147 -1.52 -7.33 12.64
C ARG A 147 -1.12 -8.78 12.95
N SER A 148 -1.95 -9.73 12.55
CA SER A 148 -1.66 -11.18 12.72
C SER A 148 -0.62 -11.68 11.72
N GLU A 149 -0.67 -11.23 10.47
CA GLU A 149 0.28 -11.66 9.43
C GLU A 149 1.64 -10.96 9.55
N VAL A 150 1.63 -9.71 10.00
CA VAL A 150 2.80 -8.85 10.17
C VAL A 150 2.70 -8.18 11.54
N PRO A 151 3.16 -8.82 12.62
CA PRO A 151 3.08 -8.26 13.97
C PRO A 151 3.71 -6.88 14.06
N PRO A 152 3.09 -5.91 14.76
CA PRO A 152 3.63 -4.58 14.94
C PRO A 152 5.00 -4.58 15.60
N ILE A 153 5.91 -3.77 15.05
CA ILE A 153 7.20 -3.46 15.67
C ILE A 153 7.33 -1.95 15.84
N SER A 154 8.13 -1.54 16.82
CA SER A 154 8.45 -0.13 17.04
C SER A 154 9.35 0.39 15.93
N PHE A 155 9.19 1.68 15.57
CA PHE A 155 10.13 2.35 14.71
C PHE A 155 11.47 2.54 15.46
N SER A 156 12.56 2.15 14.83
CA SER A 156 13.91 2.33 15.39
C SER A 156 14.94 2.62 14.30
N ILE A 157 15.98 3.37 14.65
CA ILE A 157 17.17 3.54 13.83
C ILE A 157 18.19 2.53 14.33
N THR A 158 18.75 1.71 13.42
CA THR A 158 19.73 0.68 13.74
C THR A 158 21.17 1.08 13.39
N THR A 159 21.33 2.12 12.57
CA THR A 159 22.65 2.69 12.29
C THR A 159 23.32 3.11 13.59
N ASN A 160 24.59 2.70 13.79
CA ASN A 160 25.37 2.95 15.00
C ASN A 160 24.68 2.45 16.28
N GLY A 161 23.90 1.35 16.19
CA GLY A 161 23.13 0.84 17.33
C GLY A 161 22.04 1.79 17.85
N GLY A 162 21.64 2.79 17.05
CA GLY A 162 20.68 3.84 17.46
C GLY A 162 21.30 5.00 18.24
N GLU A 163 22.59 4.94 18.49
CA GLU A 163 23.31 5.98 19.23
C GLU A 163 23.69 7.19 18.36
N SER A 164 23.91 8.32 19.01
CA SER A 164 24.38 9.54 18.34
C SER A 164 25.73 9.30 17.66
N MET A 165 25.87 9.86 16.47
CA MET A 165 27.12 9.76 15.72
C MET A 165 27.50 11.09 15.06
N SER A 166 28.79 11.28 14.83
CA SER A 166 29.34 12.33 14.01
C SER A 166 30.12 11.74 12.85
N THR A 167 30.16 12.42 11.73
CA THR A 167 30.90 11.98 10.53
C THR A 167 31.36 13.18 9.72
N GLU A 168 32.53 13.05 9.11
CA GLU A 168 33.07 14.01 8.13
C GLU A 168 32.66 13.64 6.69
N ALA A 169 31.93 12.54 6.49
CA ALA A 169 31.47 12.11 5.17
C ALA A 169 30.44 13.09 4.60
N ARG A 170 30.40 13.21 3.29
CA ARG A 170 29.42 14.06 2.57
C ARG A 170 28.01 13.49 2.55
N SER A 171 27.86 12.21 2.87
CA SER A 171 26.56 11.54 2.97
C SER A 171 26.65 10.45 4.04
N ILE A 172 25.52 10.09 4.60
CA ILE A 172 25.37 8.99 5.53
C ILE A 172 24.20 8.13 5.10
N THR A 173 24.34 6.82 5.20
CA THR A 173 23.21 5.89 5.08
C THR A 173 22.67 5.59 6.48
N LEU A 174 21.41 5.92 6.69
CA LEU A 174 20.65 5.54 7.87
C LEU A 174 19.86 4.28 7.56
N GLU A 175 19.92 3.34 8.49
CA GLU A 175 19.18 2.10 8.45
C GLU A 175 18.32 1.98 9.69
N GLY A 176 17.23 1.22 9.60
CA GLY A 176 16.35 1.01 10.72
C GLY A 176 15.24 0.02 10.43
N GLU A 177 14.37 -0.10 11.39
CA GLU A 177 13.19 -0.95 11.33
C GLU A 177 11.93 -0.12 11.58
N GLY A 178 10.81 -0.55 11.04
CA GLY A 178 9.52 0.08 11.28
C GLY A 178 8.40 -0.77 10.69
N TRP A 179 7.28 -0.80 11.39
CA TRP A 179 6.11 -1.55 10.92
C TRP A 179 5.61 -1.02 9.57
N VAL A 180 4.73 -1.78 8.90
CA VAL A 180 4.24 -1.48 7.53
C VAL A 180 3.49 -0.16 7.40
N ASN A 181 3.01 0.44 8.50
CA ASN A 181 2.38 1.76 8.51
C ASN A 181 3.40 2.93 8.42
N VAL A 182 4.68 2.67 8.68
CA VAL A 182 5.72 3.69 8.55
C VAL A 182 6.12 3.80 7.08
N ARG A 183 5.71 4.90 6.44
CA ARG A 183 5.91 5.14 4.99
C ARG A 183 6.94 6.21 4.68
N SER A 184 7.19 7.10 5.64
CA SER A 184 8.17 8.16 5.52
C SER A 184 8.71 8.55 6.88
N ALA A 185 9.90 9.11 6.92
CA ALA A 185 10.46 9.75 8.10
C ALA A 185 10.84 11.20 7.77
N LEU A 186 10.57 12.11 8.70
CA LEU A 186 11.02 13.49 8.61
C LEU A 186 12.35 13.61 9.38
N LEU A 187 13.43 13.92 8.67
CA LEU A 187 14.68 14.30 9.30
C LEU A 187 14.62 15.81 9.57
N THR A 188 14.52 16.19 10.83
CA THR A 188 14.59 17.58 11.26
C THR A 188 16.04 17.99 11.46
N ARG A 189 16.60 18.65 10.47
CA ARG A 189 17.73 19.56 10.62
C ARG A 189 17.23 20.98 10.40
N LYS A 190 18.06 22.02 10.52
CA LYS A 190 17.72 23.43 10.24
C LYS A 190 17.03 23.70 8.88
N SER A 191 17.04 22.73 7.96
CA SER A 191 16.19 22.65 6.76
C SER A 191 15.35 21.37 6.86
N HIS A 192 14.03 21.51 6.94
CA HIS A 192 13.08 20.39 7.01
C HIS A 192 13.13 19.62 5.68
N MET A 193 13.68 18.42 5.69
CA MET A 193 13.71 17.54 4.53
C MET A 193 12.84 16.30 4.82
N LEU A 194 11.76 16.15 4.07
CA LEU A 194 10.93 14.96 4.09
C LEU A 194 11.62 13.86 3.27
N LEU A 195 11.97 12.76 3.90
CA LEU A 195 12.57 11.60 3.25
C LEU A 195 11.56 10.47 3.19
N ARG A 196 11.30 9.97 1.99
CA ARG A 196 10.52 8.75 1.82
C ARG A 196 11.40 7.57 2.19
N LEU A 197 10.95 6.73 3.12
CA LEU A 197 11.64 5.50 3.47
C LEU A 197 11.55 4.54 2.30
N VAL A 198 12.71 4.06 1.85
CA VAL A 198 12.80 2.97 0.89
C VAL A 198 12.96 1.69 1.69
N SER A 199 12.04 0.74 1.51
CA SER A 199 12.17 -0.58 2.11
C SER A 199 13.40 -1.28 1.53
N THR A 200 14.22 -1.91 2.38
CA THR A 200 15.32 -2.75 1.89
C THR A 200 14.75 -4.02 1.28
N GLU A 201 15.35 -4.49 0.19
CA GLU A 201 14.86 -5.62 -0.64
C GLU A 201 14.69 -6.95 0.11
N GLN A 202 15.20 -7.08 1.32
CA GLN A 202 15.26 -8.36 2.04
C GLN A 202 14.29 -8.49 3.22
N PHE A 203 13.70 -7.39 3.74
CA PHE A 203 12.91 -7.45 4.97
C PHE A 203 11.63 -6.62 4.90
N LEU A 204 10.52 -7.20 5.37
CA LEU A 204 9.23 -6.51 5.55
C LEU A 204 9.32 -5.28 6.48
N PHE A 205 10.31 -5.22 7.35
CA PHE A 205 10.45 -4.20 8.39
C PHE A 205 11.64 -3.26 8.18
N GLY A 206 12.67 -3.70 7.43
CA GLY A 206 13.89 -2.91 7.21
C GLY A 206 13.66 -1.71 6.29
N TRP A 207 14.36 -0.62 6.57
CA TRP A 207 14.46 0.54 5.70
C TRP A 207 15.88 1.10 5.69
N SER A 208 16.25 1.72 4.59
CA SER A 208 17.52 2.39 4.41
C SER A 208 17.33 3.69 3.64
N ILE A 209 18.08 4.70 4.00
CA ILE A 209 18.04 5.99 3.32
C ILE A 209 19.42 6.64 3.31
N SER A 210 19.85 7.13 2.16
CA SER A 210 21.07 7.90 2.03
C SER A 210 20.75 9.40 2.17
N VAL A 211 21.41 10.03 3.14
CA VAL A 211 21.19 11.45 3.49
C VAL A 211 22.42 12.23 3.08
N PRO A 212 22.34 13.20 2.15
CA PRO A 212 23.42 14.12 1.89
C PRO A 212 23.61 15.03 3.09
N LEU A 213 24.86 15.17 3.54
CA LEU A 213 25.24 16.09 4.61
C LEU A 213 25.74 17.37 3.95
N VAL A 214 25.03 18.47 4.20
CA VAL A 214 25.51 19.80 3.80
C VAL A 214 26.60 20.20 4.78
N VAL A 215 27.83 20.29 4.30
CA VAL A 215 28.99 20.80 5.03
C VAL A 215 28.89 22.31 5.13
#